data_2f0bb12c05fb6b6aef9128deb81ac52c
#
_entry.id   2f0bb12c05fb6b6aef9128deb81ac52c
#
_cell.length_a   1.000
_cell.length_b   1.000
_cell.length_c   1.000
_cell.angle_alpha   90.00
_cell.angle_beta   90.00
_cell.angle_gamma   90.00
#
_symmetry.space_group_name_H-M   'P 1'
#
loop_
_entity.id
_entity.type
_entity.pdbx_description
1 polymer ?
#
loop_
_entity_poly.entity_id
_entity_poly.type
_entity_poly.pdbx_seq_one_letter_code
_entity_poly.pdbx_strand_id
1 'polypeptide(L)'
;TLFRSRHMVQEYGRYGVEEESRIVSAIVPGVMAQTGMETAEIVQGVVKETKPDMILVIDALAARSSKRLNRTIQISDAGIHPGAGVGNHRSVITKETMGIPVIAIGVPTVVDAATIVNDTMENFIAALETSENLKGVGVVLQGYNSAEKYELVKELIAPHLNGMFVTPKDIDETIRRISYTVSEALNLLFSGKAGESEKKEEA
;
A
#
# COMPACT_ATOMS: atom_id res chain seq x y z
N THR A 1 3.88 -9.24 -17.69
CA THR A 1 2.54 -9.53 -17.16
C THR A 1 1.57 -9.57 -18.33
N LEU A 2 1.01 -10.75 -18.65
CA LEU A 2 0.01 -10.92 -19.71
C LEU A 2 -1.35 -10.48 -19.17
N PHE A 3 -1.61 -9.18 -19.15
CA PHE A 3 -2.98 -8.70 -18.99
C PHE A 3 -3.73 -8.92 -20.29
N ARG A 4 -4.87 -9.59 -20.22
CA ARG A 4 -5.80 -9.69 -21.35
C ARG A 4 -6.48 -8.34 -21.50
N SER A 5 -6.01 -7.51 -22.42
CA SER A 5 -6.63 -6.23 -22.70
C SER A 5 -7.99 -6.45 -23.39
N ARG A 6 -8.93 -5.52 -23.15
CA ARG A 6 -10.24 -5.49 -23.82
C ARG A 6 -10.11 -5.64 -25.34
N HIS A 7 -9.11 -4.99 -25.92
CA HIS A 7 -8.82 -5.05 -27.35
C HIS A 7 -8.42 -6.47 -27.80
N MET A 8 -7.53 -7.15 -27.07
CA MET A 8 -7.13 -8.52 -27.39
C MET A 8 -8.31 -9.50 -27.32
N VAL A 9 -9.21 -9.35 -26.36
CA VAL A 9 -10.39 -10.20 -26.24
C VAL A 9 -11.38 -9.94 -27.38
N GLN A 10 -11.57 -8.70 -27.81
CA GLN A 10 -12.47 -8.34 -28.91
C GLN A 10 -11.94 -8.78 -30.27
N GLU A 11 -10.64 -8.61 -30.55
CA GLU A 11 -10.07 -8.93 -31.87
C GLU A 11 -9.58 -10.37 -31.99
N TYR A 12 -9.07 -10.96 -30.91
CA TYR A 12 -8.42 -12.26 -30.88
C TYR A 12 -9.17 -13.33 -30.07
N GLY A 13 -10.40 -13.04 -29.62
CA GLY A 13 -11.23 -13.96 -28.84
C GLY A 13 -11.54 -15.30 -29.49
N ARG A 14 -11.24 -15.45 -30.78
CA ARG A 14 -11.37 -16.73 -31.51
C ARG A 14 -10.15 -17.65 -31.37
N TYR A 15 -9.06 -17.20 -30.77
CA TYR A 15 -7.78 -17.91 -30.67
C TYR A 15 -7.46 -18.41 -29.26
N GLY A 16 -8.37 -19.13 -28.63
CA GLY A 16 -8.07 -19.90 -27.43
C GLY A 16 -8.01 -19.08 -26.13
N VAL A 17 -8.80 -18.00 -26.03
CA VAL A 17 -9.08 -17.34 -24.77
C VAL A 17 -10.04 -18.23 -23.99
N GLU A 18 -9.62 -18.79 -22.86
CA GLU A 18 -10.50 -19.54 -21.95
C GLU A 18 -11.70 -18.66 -21.59
N GLU A 19 -12.92 -19.18 -21.71
CA GLU A 19 -14.19 -18.44 -21.54
C GLU A 19 -14.33 -17.81 -20.14
N GLU A 20 -13.60 -18.29 -19.14
CA GLU A 20 -13.64 -17.83 -17.75
C GLU A 20 -12.71 -16.65 -17.45
N SER A 21 -11.92 -16.16 -18.39
CA SER A 21 -10.95 -15.10 -18.14
C SER A 21 -11.60 -13.72 -18.09
N ARG A 22 -11.27 -12.95 -17.06
CA ARG A 22 -11.75 -11.57 -16.89
C ARG A 22 -10.96 -10.60 -17.76
N ILE A 23 -11.67 -9.60 -18.30
CA ILE A 23 -11.04 -8.51 -19.04
C ILE A 23 -10.41 -7.55 -18.05
N VAL A 24 -9.10 -7.30 -18.18
CA VAL A 24 -8.35 -6.39 -17.32
C VAL A 24 -7.67 -5.34 -18.18
N SER A 25 -7.77 -4.08 -17.76
CA SER A 25 -7.00 -2.96 -18.31
C SER A 25 -6.12 -2.38 -17.20
N ALA A 26 -4.89 -1.99 -17.54
CA ALA A 26 -3.97 -1.39 -16.58
C ALA A 26 -3.50 -0.03 -17.07
N ILE A 27 -3.41 0.93 -16.15
CA ILE A 27 -2.84 2.24 -16.39
C ILE A 27 -1.77 2.56 -15.36
N VAL A 28 -0.75 3.30 -15.76
CA VAL A 28 0.21 3.94 -14.89
C VAL A 28 0.01 5.44 -15.04
N PRO A 29 -0.77 6.07 -14.13
CA PRO A 29 -1.20 7.47 -14.30
C PRO A 29 -0.05 8.48 -14.21
N GLY A 30 1.12 8.07 -13.73
CA GLY A 30 2.24 8.95 -13.49
C GLY A 30 2.06 9.80 -12.23
N VAL A 31 2.93 10.80 -12.07
CA VAL A 31 2.89 11.74 -10.95
C VAL A 31 2.47 13.12 -11.44
N MET A 32 1.81 13.88 -10.57
CA MET A 32 1.31 15.23 -10.90
C MET A 32 2.40 16.15 -11.44
N ALA A 33 3.64 16.01 -10.99
CA ALA A 33 4.78 16.79 -11.51
C ALA A 33 5.09 16.54 -12.99
N GLN A 34 4.70 15.39 -13.53
CA GLN A 34 4.89 15.03 -14.94
C GLN A 34 3.65 15.34 -15.78
N THR A 35 2.47 15.07 -15.23
CA THR A 35 1.20 15.13 -15.99
C THR A 35 0.45 16.44 -15.83
N GLY A 36 0.71 17.20 -14.75
CA GLY A 36 -0.08 18.37 -14.36
C GLY A 36 -1.49 18.04 -13.84
N MET A 37 -1.82 16.74 -13.72
CA MET A 37 -3.14 16.27 -13.30
C MET A 37 -3.03 15.41 -12.04
N GLU A 38 -4.07 15.40 -11.21
CA GLU A 38 -4.15 14.44 -10.10
C GLU A 38 -4.46 13.03 -10.60
N THR A 39 -3.88 12.03 -9.93
CA THR A 39 -4.12 10.62 -10.24
C THR A 39 -5.62 10.28 -10.25
N ALA A 40 -6.38 10.82 -9.30
CA ALA A 40 -7.82 10.59 -9.21
C ALA A 40 -8.58 11.13 -10.43
N GLU A 41 -8.19 12.29 -10.99
CA GLU A 41 -8.80 12.85 -12.20
C GLU A 41 -8.56 11.97 -13.42
N ILE A 42 -7.33 11.46 -13.57
CA ILE A 42 -6.97 10.55 -14.66
C ILE A 42 -7.78 9.26 -14.55
N VAL A 43 -7.81 8.65 -13.36
CA VAL A 43 -8.57 7.41 -13.11
C VAL A 43 -10.06 7.64 -13.35
N GLN A 44 -10.64 8.75 -12.90
CA GLN A 44 -12.05 9.07 -13.11
C GLN A 44 -12.38 9.24 -14.61
N GLY A 45 -11.48 9.85 -15.38
CA GLY A 45 -11.63 9.95 -16.84
C GLY A 45 -11.66 8.57 -17.50
N VAL A 46 -10.75 7.68 -17.13
CA VAL A 46 -10.72 6.30 -17.64
C VAL A 46 -11.97 5.53 -17.23
N VAL A 47 -12.43 5.64 -15.98
CA VAL A 47 -13.65 4.99 -15.50
C VAL A 47 -14.89 5.41 -16.30
N LYS A 48 -15.03 6.69 -16.59
CA LYS A 48 -16.16 7.20 -17.41
C LYS A 48 -16.20 6.59 -18.81
N GLU A 49 -15.02 6.42 -19.42
CA GLU A 49 -14.91 5.89 -20.78
C GLU A 49 -15.04 4.36 -20.83
N THR A 50 -14.34 3.66 -19.94
CA THR A 50 -14.24 2.19 -19.99
C THR A 50 -15.32 1.47 -19.22
N LYS A 51 -15.98 2.15 -18.27
CA LYS A 51 -17.06 1.62 -17.42
C LYS A 51 -16.71 0.25 -16.81
N PRO A 52 -15.62 0.15 -16.03
CA PRO A 52 -15.24 -1.10 -15.41
C PRO A 52 -16.18 -1.46 -14.26
N ASP A 53 -16.26 -2.74 -13.92
CA ASP A 53 -17.04 -3.21 -12.76
C ASP A 53 -16.35 -2.88 -11.43
N MET A 54 -15.02 -2.77 -11.43
CA MET A 54 -14.20 -2.55 -10.23
C MET A 54 -12.87 -1.91 -10.58
N ILE A 55 -12.31 -1.17 -9.65
CA ILE A 55 -10.94 -0.64 -9.70
C ILE A 55 -10.07 -1.38 -8.69
N LEU A 56 -8.89 -1.83 -9.12
CA LEU A 56 -7.82 -2.28 -8.26
C LEU A 56 -6.70 -1.25 -8.29
N VAL A 57 -6.40 -0.65 -7.14
CA VAL A 57 -5.34 0.36 -7.01
C VAL A 57 -4.15 -0.25 -6.27
N ILE A 58 -2.95 -0.09 -6.82
CA ILE A 58 -1.70 -0.54 -6.18
C ILE A 58 -0.85 0.69 -5.92
N ASP A 59 -0.47 0.92 -4.65
CA ASP A 59 0.28 2.10 -4.25
C ASP A 59 1.35 1.79 -3.20
N ALA A 60 2.38 2.65 -3.18
CA ALA A 60 3.41 2.66 -2.16
C ALA A 60 2.96 3.50 -0.96
N LEU A 61 3.06 2.95 0.25
CA LEU A 61 2.62 3.60 1.47
C LEU A 61 3.78 4.03 2.36
N ALA A 62 3.52 4.99 3.26
CA ALA A 62 4.37 5.24 4.41
C ALA A 62 4.02 4.25 5.54
N ALA A 63 5.03 3.58 6.09
CA ALA A 63 4.86 2.66 7.20
C ALA A 63 4.54 3.42 8.49
N ARG A 64 3.55 2.95 9.24
CA ARG A 64 3.23 3.45 10.60
C ARG A 64 4.00 2.75 11.72
N SER A 65 4.92 1.86 11.36
CA SER A 65 5.91 1.22 12.21
C SER A 65 7.04 0.70 11.34
N SER A 66 8.27 0.83 11.80
CA SER A 66 9.47 0.33 11.12
C SER A 66 9.44 -1.18 10.89
N LYS A 67 8.73 -1.93 11.74
CA LYS A 67 8.54 -3.39 11.63
C LYS A 67 7.73 -3.81 10.39
N ARG A 68 6.90 -2.91 9.85
CA ARG A 68 6.04 -3.17 8.69
C ARG A 68 6.69 -2.77 7.37
N LEU A 69 7.76 -1.99 7.42
CA LEU A 69 8.47 -1.49 6.24
C LEU A 69 8.95 -2.65 5.36
N ASN A 70 8.49 -2.69 4.12
CA ASN A 70 8.78 -3.73 3.11
C ASN A 70 8.44 -5.17 3.53
N ARG A 71 7.60 -5.36 4.56
CA ARG A 71 7.26 -6.69 5.10
C ARG A 71 5.79 -7.01 5.09
N THR A 72 4.94 -6.07 4.73
CA THR A 72 3.50 -6.24 4.74
C THR A 72 2.88 -5.78 3.42
N ILE A 73 1.85 -6.48 2.99
CA ILE A 73 0.94 -6.05 1.93
C ILE A 73 -0.39 -5.77 2.61
N GLN A 74 -0.97 -4.60 2.39
CA GLN A 74 -2.24 -4.19 2.97
C GLN A 74 -3.29 -4.21 1.87
N ILE A 75 -4.41 -4.87 2.11
CA ILE A 75 -5.55 -4.91 1.19
C ILE A 75 -6.74 -4.27 1.92
N SER A 76 -7.42 -3.35 1.25
CA SER A 76 -8.55 -2.61 1.81
C SER A 76 -9.58 -2.29 0.73
N ASP A 77 -10.84 -2.31 1.09
CA ASP A 77 -11.98 -1.86 0.28
C ASP A 77 -12.36 -0.38 0.52
N ALA A 78 -11.71 0.26 1.48
CA ALA A 78 -11.89 1.69 1.77
C ALA A 78 -11.28 2.63 0.71
N GLY A 79 -10.58 2.06 -0.30
CA GLY A 79 -9.85 2.84 -1.29
C GLY A 79 -8.53 3.42 -0.76
N ILE A 80 -7.99 4.45 -1.41
CA ILE A 80 -6.73 5.08 -1.05
C ILE A 80 -6.83 6.61 -1.00
N HIS A 81 -5.92 7.18 -0.19
CA HIS A 81 -5.65 8.60 -0.11
C HIS A 81 -4.22 8.85 -0.60
N PRO A 82 -4.00 9.09 -1.91
CA PRO A 82 -2.65 9.21 -2.47
C PRO A 82 -1.86 10.30 -1.79
N GLY A 83 -0.64 9.98 -1.31
CA GLY A 83 0.24 10.93 -0.65
C GLY A 83 -0.11 11.33 0.78
N ALA A 84 -1.20 10.82 1.37
CA ALA A 84 -1.58 11.16 2.75
C ALA A 84 -0.50 10.75 3.78
N GLY A 85 0.20 9.63 3.52
CA GLY A 85 1.27 9.16 4.39
C GLY A 85 2.52 10.06 4.42
N VAL A 86 2.65 10.97 3.47
CA VAL A 86 3.78 11.93 3.36
C VAL A 86 3.32 13.39 3.44
N GLY A 87 2.12 13.63 3.99
CA GLY A 87 1.58 14.98 4.22
C GLY A 87 1.00 15.66 2.98
N ASN A 88 0.86 14.96 1.86
CA ASN A 88 0.23 15.49 0.66
C ASN A 88 -1.26 15.17 0.65
N HIS A 89 -2.10 16.20 0.71
CA HIS A 89 -3.55 16.06 0.56
C HIS A 89 -3.92 16.09 -0.92
N ARG A 90 -4.28 14.94 -1.47
CA ARG A 90 -4.73 14.76 -2.85
C ARG A 90 -6.14 14.18 -2.87
N SER A 91 -6.79 14.28 -4.03
CA SER A 91 -8.11 13.69 -4.24
C SER A 91 -8.08 12.18 -3.99
N VAL A 92 -9.06 11.71 -3.26
CA VAL A 92 -9.15 10.30 -2.83
C VAL A 92 -9.71 9.42 -3.95
N ILE A 93 -9.27 8.17 -4.00
CA ILE A 93 -9.79 7.13 -4.88
C ILE A 93 -10.54 6.12 -4.03
N THR A 94 -11.84 6.31 -3.92
CA THR A 94 -12.75 5.49 -3.11
C THR A 94 -13.98 5.12 -3.93
N LYS A 95 -14.81 4.22 -3.41
CA LYS A 95 -16.08 3.87 -4.03
C LYS A 95 -16.98 5.11 -4.23
N GLU A 96 -16.99 6.03 -3.27
CA GLU A 96 -17.80 7.25 -3.31
C GLU A 96 -17.38 8.20 -4.42
N THR A 97 -16.06 8.37 -4.62
CA THR A 97 -15.52 9.30 -5.63
C THR A 97 -15.54 8.71 -7.03
N MET A 98 -15.42 7.39 -7.16
CA MET A 98 -15.37 6.68 -8.45
C MET A 98 -16.72 6.14 -8.91
N GLY A 99 -17.69 5.98 -8.01
CA GLY A 99 -19.03 5.44 -8.28
C GLY A 99 -19.06 3.92 -8.46
N ILE A 100 -17.93 3.23 -8.32
CA ILE A 100 -17.79 1.77 -8.46
C ILE A 100 -16.87 1.24 -7.35
N PRO A 101 -16.91 -0.08 -7.04
CA PRO A 101 -16.04 -0.68 -6.03
C PRO A 101 -14.56 -0.40 -6.29
N VAL A 102 -13.83 -0.05 -5.23
CA VAL A 102 -12.37 0.17 -5.25
C VAL A 102 -11.73 -0.74 -4.23
N ILE A 103 -10.76 -1.54 -4.66
CA ILE A 103 -9.89 -2.33 -3.79
C ILE A 103 -8.48 -1.76 -3.89
N ALA A 104 -7.89 -1.45 -2.75
CA ALA A 104 -6.54 -0.92 -2.66
C ALA A 104 -5.57 -2.01 -2.15
N ILE A 105 -4.43 -2.12 -2.81
CA ILE A 105 -3.28 -2.92 -2.37
C ILE A 105 -2.15 -1.93 -2.09
N GLY A 106 -1.74 -1.84 -0.83
CA GLY A 106 -0.70 -0.93 -0.39
C GLY A 106 0.51 -1.66 0.17
N VAL A 107 1.70 -1.20 -0.20
CA VAL A 107 2.97 -1.72 0.33
C VAL A 107 3.73 -0.60 1.01
N PRO A 108 4.05 -0.70 2.32
CA PRO A 108 4.87 0.28 3.01
C PRO A 108 6.32 0.22 2.51
N THR A 109 6.78 1.23 1.78
CA THR A 109 8.11 1.31 1.18
C THR A 109 9.02 2.35 1.80
N VAL A 110 8.43 3.27 2.56
CA VAL A 110 9.14 4.31 3.32
C VAL A 110 8.60 4.39 4.74
N VAL A 111 9.38 4.95 5.64
CA VAL A 111 8.96 5.27 7.01
C VAL A 111 9.49 6.64 7.37
N ASP A 112 8.72 7.45 8.07
CA ASP A 112 9.21 8.74 8.53
C ASP A 112 10.17 8.59 9.72
N ALA A 113 11.07 9.56 9.89
CA ALA A 113 12.08 9.53 10.94
C ALA A 113 11.46 9.54 12.34
N ALA A 114 10.34 10.25 12.54
CA ALA A 114 9.66 10.29 13.82
C ALA A 114 9.11 8.91 14.22
N THR A 115 8.58 8.15 13.27
CA THR A 115 8.16 6.76 13.50
C THR A 115 9.33 5.87 13.95
N ILE A 116 10.51 6.00 13.31
CA ILE A 116 11.69 5.21 13.71
C ILE A 116 12.10 5.54 15.14
N VAL A 117 12.16 6.83 15.48
CA VAL A 117 12.54 7.28 16.84
C VAL A 117 11.49 6.80 17.85
N ASN A 118 10.19 6.94 17.55
CA ASN A 118 9.13 6.46 18.42
C ASN A 118 9.20 4.95 18.67
N ASP A 119 9.34 4.14 17.61
CA ASP A 119 9.50 2.67 17.73
C ASP A 119 10.74 2.32 18.57
N THR A 120 11.83 3.09 18.44
CA THR A 120 13.05 2.91 19.23
C THR A 120 12.81 3.24 20.69
N MET A 121 12.13 4.33 20.98
CA MET A 121 11.77 4.74 22.35
C MET A 121 10.85 3.72 23.02
N GLU A 122 9.84 3.21 22.30
CA GLU A 122 8.97 2.16 22.85
C GLU A 122 9.74 0.88 23.21
N ASN A 123 10.66 0.45 22.34
CA ASN A 123 11.52 -0.71 22.62
C ASN A 123 12.47 -0.43 23.81
N PHE A 124 12.98 0.80 23.93
CA PHE A 124 13.84 1.21 25.06
C PHE A 124 13.07 1.20 26.38
N ILE A 125 11.85 1.75 26.41
CA ILE A 125 10.99 1.74 27.60
C ILE A 125 10.68 0.29 28.01
N ALA A 126 10.33 -0.58 27.06
CA ALA A 126 10.10 -1.99 27.34
C ALA A 126 11.36 -2.70 27.90
N ALA A 127 12.54 -2.35 27.42
CA ALA A 127 13.80 -2.87 27.96
C ALA A 127 14.07 -2.38 29.39
N LEU A 128 13.75 -1.12 29.71
CA LEU A 128 13.88 -0.59 31.08
C LEU A 128 12.97 -1.32 32.07
N GLU A 129 11.77 -1.72 31.66
CA GLU A 129 10.83 -2.46 32.51
C GLU A 129 11.31 -3.86 32.88
N THR A 130 12.06 -4.49 31.99
CA THR A 130 12.67 -5.80 32.27
C THR A 130 13.95 -5.72 33.08
N SER A 131 14.49 -4.52 33.29
CA SER A 131 15.72 -4.26 34.08
C SER A 131 15.42 -4.22 35.56
N GLU A 132 16.12 -5.02 36.35
CA GLU A 132 15.98 -5.04 37.82
C GLU A 132 16.22 -3.66 38.47
N ASN A 133 17.13 -2.86 37.91
CA ASN A 133 17.55 -1.56 38.51
C ASN A 133 16.77 -0.37 37.96
N LEU A 134 16.14 -0.47 36.78
CA LEU A 134 15.55 0.68 36.09
C LEU A 134 14.04 0.55 35.89
N LYS A 135 13.41 -0.50 36.39
CA LYS A 135 11.97 -0.76 36.25
C LYS A 135 11.08 0.41 36.64
N GLY A 136 11.43 1.14 37.71
CA GLY A 136 10.69 2.33 38.17
C GLY A 136 10.65 3.45 37.12
N VAL A 137 11.73 3.64 36.35
CA VAL A 137 11.80 4.65 35.29
C VAL A 137 10.91 4.22 34.09
N GLY A 138 10.95 2.94 33.74
CA GLY A 138 10.11 2.40 32.69
C GLY A 138 8.62 2.60 32.95
N VAL A 139 8.16 2.32 34.19
CA VAL A 139 6.77 2.50 34.61
C VAL A 139 6.32 3.97 34.51
N VAL A 140 7.14 4.93 34.90
CA VAL A 140 6.80 6.36 34.78
C VAL A 140 6.62 6.77 33.31
N LEU A 141 7.48 6.29 32.41
CA LEU A 141 7.42 6.61 30.99
C LEU A 141 6.24 5.95 30.27
N GLN A 142 5.71 4.84 30.80
CA GLN A 142 4.47 4.23 30.30
C GLN A 142 3.22 5.07 30.56
N GLY A 143 3.23 5.97 31.51
CA GLY A 143 2.09 6.83 31.85
C GLY A 143 1.60 7.70 30.67
N TYR A 144 2.42 7.89 29.65
CA TYR A 144 2.06 8.60 28.43
C TYR A 144 1.50 7.61 27.40
N ASN A 145 0.40 7.96 26.72
CA ASN A 145 -0.13 7.15 25.63
C ASN A 145 0.77 7.25 24.38
N SER A 146 0.62 6.30 23.42
CA SER A 146 1.48 6.22 22.24
C SER A 146 1.38 7.47 21.35
N ALA A 147 0.24 8.14 21.29
CA ALA A 147 0.08 9.35 20.50
C ALA A 147 0.81 10.53 21.13
N GLU A 148 0.72 10.70 22.45
CA GLU A 148 1.47 11.74 23.21
C GLU A 148 2.98 11.54 23.09
N LYS A 149 3.47 10.30 23.19
CA LYS A 149 4.87 9.96 22.96
C LYS A 149 5.33 10.32 21.56
N TYR A 150 4.53 9.97 20.56
CA TYR A 150 4.84 10.26 19.16
C TYR A 150 4.91 11.77 18.89
N GLU A 151 3.95 12.56 19.39
CA GLU A 151 3.97 14.02 19.22
C GLU A 151 5.16 14.66 19.95
N LEU A 152 5.49 14.22 21.15
CA LEU A 152 6.68 14.68 21.89
C LEU A 152 7.97 14.37 21.11
N VAL A 153 8.12 13.15 20.59
CA VAL A 153 9.25 12.76 19.76
C VAL A 153 9.32 13.67 18.53
N LYS A 154 8.20 13.89 17.87
CA LYS A 154 8.11 14.72 16.67
C LYS A 154 8.53 16.17 16.96
N GLU A 155 8.09 16.76 18.06
CA GLU A 155 8.51 18.10 18.48
C GLU A 155 10.02 18.18 18.74
N LEU A 156 10.60 17.19 19.43
CA LEU A 156 12.03 17.16 19.73
C LEU A 156 12.90 17.01 18.48
N ILE A 157 12.46 16.28 17.48
CA ILE A 157 13.22 16.03 16.25
C ILE A 157 12.84 16.99 15.11
N ALA A 158 11.71 17.72 15.23
CA ALA A 158 11.17 18.59 14.19
C ALA A 158 12.19 19.53 13.53
N PRO A 159 13.09 20.20 14.28
CA PRO A 159 14.06 21.11 13.68
C PRO A 159 15.01 20.44 12.66
N HIS A 160 15.22 19.14 12.78
CA HIS A 160 16.27 18.44 12.05
C HIS A 160 15.75 17.33 11.13
N LEU A 161 14.67 16.64 11.51
CA LEU A 161 14.21 15.42 10.86
C LEU A 161 12.75 15.48 10.41
N ASN A 162 12.05 16.59 10.61
CA ASN A 162 10.66 16.71 10.20
C ASN A 162 10.53 16.63 8.66
N GLY A 163 9.67 15.74 8.20
CA GLY A 163 9.49 15.48 6.77
C GLY A 163 10.58 14.61 6.14
N MET A 164 11.53 14.06 6.92
CA MET A 164 12.50 13.11 6.43
C MET A 164 11.89 11.71 6.38
N PHE A 165 11.93 11.10 5.21
CA PHE A 165 11.52 9.72 4.99
C PHE A 165 12.73 8.83 4.72
N VAL A 166 12.72 7.64 5.30
CA VAL A 166 13.79 6.66 5.19
C VAL A 166 13.28 5.43 4.46
N THR A 167 14.11 4.88 3.59
CA THR A 167 13.88 3.61 2.91
C THR A 167 15.10 2.70 3.08
N PRO A 168 14.95 1.37 3.09
CA PRO A 168 16.08 0.44 3.12
C PRO A 168 16.98 0.58 1.90
N LYS A 169 18.27 0.29 2.08
CA LYS A 169 19.27 0.38 1.01
C LYS A 169 18.97 -0.54 -0.17
N ASP A 170 18.34 -1.69 0.08
CA ASP A 170 17.97 -2.73 -0.89
C ASP A 170 16.54 -2.60 -1.42
N ILE A 171 15.97 -1.39 -1.33
CA ILE A 171 14.57 -1.13 -1.69
C ILE A 171 14.21 -1.59 -3.10
N ASP A 172 15.08 -1.36 -4.09
CA ASP A 172 14.82 -1.69 -5.49
C ASP A 172 14.65 -3.19 -5.70
N GLU A 173 15.50 -4.01 -5.06
CA GLU A 173 15.41 -5.46 -5.10
C GLU A 173 14.16 -5.96 -4.38
N THR A 174 13.85 -5.37 -3.24
CA THR A 174 12.67 -5.73 -2.45
C THR A 174 11.38 -5.38 -3.21
N ILE A 175 11.29 -4.20 -3.82
CA ILE A 175 10.14 -3.80 -4.65
C ILE A 175 9.99 -4.74 -5.85
N ARG A 176 11.08 -5.14 -6.50
CA ARG A 176 11.03 -6.10 -7.61
C ARG A 176 10.38 -7.42 -7.19
N ARG A 177 10.79 -7.97 -6.04
CA ARG A 177 10.21 -9.24 -5.51
C ARG A 177 8.74 -9.08 -5.14
N ILE A 178 8.39 -8.01 -4.44
CA ILE A 178 6.99 -7.74 -4.07
C ILE A 178 6.12 -7.53 -5.31
N SER A 179 6.60 -6.76 -6.28
CA SER A 179 5.89 -6.53 -7.55
C SER A 179 5.67 -7.83 -8.32
N TYR A 180 6.65 -8.72 -8.35
CA TYR A 180 6.51 -10.05 -8.94
C TYR A 180 5.44 -10.86 -8.22
N THR A 181 5.48 -10.91 -6.88
CA THR A 181 4.50 -11.64 -6.06
C THR A 181 3.07 -11.13 -6.28
N VAL A 182 2.88 -9.80 -6.27
CA VAL A 182 1.57 -9.19 -6.54
C VAL A 182 1.11 -9.49 -7.97
N SER A 183 2.01 -9.40 -8.95
CA SER A 183 1.70 -9.71 -10.35
C SER A 183 1.25 -11.15 -10.53
N GLU A 184 1.95 -12.12 -9.94
CA GLU A 184 1.57 -13.53 -10.01
C GLU A 184 0.23 -13.80 -9.32
N ALA A 185 -0.01 -13.21 -8.15
CA ALA A 185 -1.29 -13.34 -7.47
C ALA A 185 -2.45 -12.79 -8.32
N LEU A 186 -2.25 -11.64 -8.98
CA LEU A 186 -3.26 -11.08 -9.88
C LEU A 186 -3.46 -11.93 -11.14
N ASN A 187 -2.40 -12.50 -11.71
CA ASN A 187 -2.49 -13.42 -12.83
C ASN A 187 -3.33 -14.65 -12.47
N LEU A 188 -3.09 -15.25 -11.31
CA LEU A 188 -3.88 -16.39 -10.81
C LEU A 188 -5.35 -16.00 -10.61
N LEU A 189 -5.61 -14.85 -10.01
CA LEU A 189 -6.96 -14.36 -9.73
C LEU A 189 -7.77 -14.13 -11.01
N PHE A 190 -7.15 -13.53 -12.04
CA PHE A 190 -7.83 -13.14 -13.27
C PHE A 190 -7.81 -14.22 -14.37
N SER A 191 -6.97 -15.26 -14.24
CA SER A 191 -6.93 -16.37 -15.20
C SER A 191 -7.98 -17.47 -14.97
N GLY A 192 -8.82 -17.35 -13.94
CA GLY A 192 -9.81 -18.38 -13.58
C GLY A 192 -9.24 -19.61 -12.86
N LYS A 193 -7.91 -19.75 -12.78
CA LYS A 193 -7.24 -20.92 -12.18
C LYS A 193 -7.29 -20.97 -10.64
N ALA A 194 -7.70 -19.89 -9.99
CA ALA A 194 -7.80 -19.84 -8.52
C ALA A 194 -8.87 -20.80 -7.94
N GLY A 195 -9.89 -21.17 -8.72
CA GLY A 195 -10.95 -22.10 -8.29
C GLY A 195 -10.62 -23.59 -8.44
N GLU A 196 -9.54 -23.95 -9.14
CA GLU A 196 -9.20 -25.37 -9.36
C GLU A 196 -8.38 -25.98 -8.20
N SER A 197 -7.67 -25.16 -7.41
CA SER A 197 -6.90 -25.63 -6.26
C SER A 197 -7.80 -26.01 -5.06
N GLU A 198 -8.87 -25.28 -4.83
CA GLU A 198 -9.80 -25.57 -3.72
C GLU A 198 -10.61 -26.85 -3.96
N LYS A 199 -10.97 -27.15 -5.22
CA LYS A 199 -11.69 -28.40 -5.57
C LYS A 199 -10.84 -29.68 -5.47
N LYS A 200 -9.51 -29.56 -5.40
CA LYS A 200 -8.60 -30.70 -5.27
C LYS A 200 -8.23 -31.02 -3.82
N GLU A 201 -8.48 -30.12 -2.86
CA GLU A 201 -8.29 -30.38 -1.44
C GLU A 201 -9.56 -30.92 -0.76
N GLU A 202 -10.74 -30.82 -1.38
CA GLU A 202 -12.01 -31.38 -0.88
C GLU A 202 -12.37 -32.76 -1.46
N ALA A 203 -11.55 -33.34 -2.33
CA ALA A 203 -11.75 -34.67 -2.94
C ALA A 203 -10.70 -35.68 -2.45
#